data_0717fea2307308255c86e842efc28543
#
_entry.id   0717fea2307308255c86e842efc28543
#
_cell.length_a   1.000
_cell.length_b   1.000
_cell.length_c   1.000
_cell.angle_alpha   90.00
_cell.angle_beta   90.00
_cell.angle_gamma   90.00
#
_symmetry.space_group_name_H-M   'P 1'
#
loop_
_entity.id
_entity.type
_entity.pdbx_description
1 polymer ?
#
loop_
_entity_poly.entity_id
_entity_poly.type
_entity_poly.pdbx_seq_one_letter_code
_entity_poly.pdbx_strand_id
1 'polypeptide(L)'
;MPTVLPPGTSRLRGWLRACGLPNTLPHLTPTTCLLCGQWQGQPLCGVCVQRWQRPVTRCARCAIALPQPTRDAVCPACEDHSPEFDRAIAALDYEDPWRSVLSRFKFQEATALAAPLATLLLQALSQRPHRVDLIVPVPLSRTRLSERGYNQTWLLAQQLSRRLGCPARHDVLQRTRHTERLMSLDAEARRAQIIDAFDVPSAALPHLRRRHIAVVDDVLTTGATLNEVAHTLRAAGASSVSAWVLARTPAPPDSRRRAQSGAGVSEVVHSLSKR
;
A
#
# COMPACT_ATOMS: atom_id res chain seq x y z
N MET A 1 -3.17 -2.59 31.73
CA MET A 1 -3.55 -3.99 31.98
C MET A 1 -3.24 -4.78 30.74
N PRO A 2 -2.40 -5.83 30.78
CA PRO A 2 -2.09 -6.65 29.62
C PRO A 2 -3.27 -7.61 29.36
N THR A 3 -3.81 -7.57 28.15
CA THR A 3 -4.89 -8.47 27.70
C THR A 3 -4.28 -9.87 27.49
N VAL A 4 -4.62 -10.77 28.40
CA VAL A 4 -4.24 -12.18 28.35
C VAL A 4 -5.02 -12.85 27.22
N LEU A 5 -4.32 -13.38 26.22
CA LEU A 5 -4.88 -14.25 25.19
C LEU A 5 -5.46 -15.53 25.85
N PRO A 6 -6.59 -16.07 25.36
CA PRO A 6 -7.19 -17.27 25.93
C PRO A 6 -6.22 -18.45 25.81
N PRO A 7 -6.10 -19.33 26.82
CA PRO A 7 -5.08 -20.36 26.96
C PRO A 7 -5.26 -21.62 26.07
N GLY A 8 -5.98 -21.50 24.95
CA GLY A 8 -6.29 -22.66 24.10
C GLY A 8 -5.36 -22.91 22.92
N THR A 9 -4.68 -21.88 22.39
CA THR A 9 -3.98 -21.99 21.11
C THR A 9 -2.56 -22.60 21.19
N SER A 10 -1.91 -22.53 22.34
CA SER A 10 -0.57 -23.09 22.53
C SER A 10 -0.58 -24.62 22.69
N ARG A 11 -1.59 -25.18 23.32
CA ARG A 11 -1.73 -26.65 23.50
C ARG A 11 -2.07 -27.34 22.17
N LEU A 12 -2.90 -26.74 21.33
CA LEU A 12 -3.24 -27.29 20.00
C LEU A 12 -2.03 -27.34 19.09
N ARG A 13 -1.18 -26.32 19.08
CA ARG A 13 0.06 -26.28 18.33
C ARG A 13 1.09 -27.30 18.81
N GLY A 14 1.17 -27.56 20.10
CA GLY A 14 2.02 -28.60 20.70
C GLY A 14 1.58 -30.00 20.29
N TRP A 15 0.27 -30.26 20.33
CA TRP A 15 -0.30 -31.58 19.96
C TRP A 15 -0.15 -31.87 18.46
N LEU A 16 -0.33 -30.89 17.58
CA LEU A 16 -0.15 -31.01 16.14
C LEU A 16 1.30 -31.32 15.74
N ARG A 17 2.29 -30.77 16.46
CA ARG A 17 3.71 -31.16 16.30
C ARG A 17 4.01 -32.59 16.73
N ALA A 18 3.39 -33.04 17.80
CA ALA A 18 3.54 -34.39 18.30
C ALA A 18 2.92 -35.43 17.37
N CYS A 19 1.93 -35.07 16.56
CA CYS A 19 1.27 -35.94 15.58
C CYS A 19 1.90 -35.87 14.18
N GLY A 20 3.04 -35.18 13.99
CA GLY A 20 3.71 -35.04 12.69
C GLY A 20 2.92 -34.29 11.62
N LEU A 21 1.86 -33.58 12.00
CA LEU A 21 1.05 -32.78 11.08
C LEU A 21 1.75 -31.47 10.77
N PRO A 22 1.81 -31.04 9.50
CA PRO A 22 2.45 -29.80 9.13
C PRO A 22 1.78 -28.62 9.84
N ASN A 23 2.56 -27.67 10.30
CA ASN A 23 2.13 -26.47 11.03
C ASN A 23 1.28 -25.50 10.17
N THR A 24 0.71 -25.99 9.06
CA THR A 24 -0.06 -25.29 8.02
C THR A 24 -1.56 -25.49 8.18
N LEU A 25 -2.08 -25.43 9.41
CA LEU A 25 -3.52 -25.46 9.71
C LEU A 25 -4.23 -24.08 9.77
N PRO A 26 -3.84 -23.04 9.04
CA PRO A 26 -4.67 -21.84 8.96
C PRO A 26 -5.90 -21.98 8.05
N HIS A 27 -6.07 -23.10 7.33
CA HIS A 27 -7.09 -23.24 6.28
C HIS A 27 -8.25 -24.19 6.62
N LEU A 28 -8.32 -24.70 7.86
CA LEU A 28 -9.36 -25.66 8.24
C LEU A 28 -10.67 -25.02 8.76
N THR A 29 -10.69 -23.71 8.98
CA THR A 29 -11.97 -23.03 9.24
C THR A 29 -12.58 -22.63 7.91
N PRO A 30 -13.72 -23.20 7.52
CA PRO A 30 -14.41 -22.78 6.33
C PRO A 30 -14.75 -21.29 6.43
N THR A 31 -14.39 -20.54 5.42
CA THR A 31 -14.74 -19.13 5.30
C THR A 31 -15.30 -18.88 3.91
N THR A 32 -16.06 -17.81 3.75
CA THR A 32 -16.59 -17.42 2.44
C THR A 32 -15.67 -16.40 1.78
N CYS A 33 -15.49 -16.54 0.47
CA CYS A 33 -14.81 -15.53 -0.32
C CYS A 33 -15.60 -14.22 -0.28
N LEU A 34 -14.96 -13.11 0.10
CA LEU A 34 -15.60 -11.79 0.20
C LEU A 34 -16.08 -11.22 -1.13
N LEU A 35 -15.60 -11.75 -2.25
CA LEU A 35 -15.94 -11.26 -3.58
C LEU A 35 -17.08 -12.08 -4.23
N CYS A 36 -17.08 -13.41 -4.10
CA CYS A 36 -18.09 -14.25 -4.74
C CYS A 36 -19.02 -14.99 -3.76
N GLY A 37 -18.79 -14.91 -2.45
CA GLY A 37 -19.61 -15.57 -1.43
C GLY A 37 -19.43 -17.09 -1.34
N GLN A 38 -18.63 -17.71 -2.21
CA GLN A 38 -18.41 -19.16 -2.20
C GLN A 38 -17.60 -19.60 -0.97
N TRP A 39 -17.93 -20.76 -0.43
CA TRP A 39 -17.18 -21.40 0.64
C TRP A 39 -15.77 -21.75 0.15
N GLN A 40 -14.76 -21.30 0.89
CA GLN A 40 -13.34 -21.45 0.56
C GLN A 40 -12.53 -21.63 1.85
N GLY A 41 -11.26 -21.99 1.74
CA GLY A 41 -10.32 -21.95 2.87
C GLY A 41 -9.69 -20.58 3.10
N GLN A 42 -10.03 -19.56 2.30
CA GLN A 42 -9.43 -18.22 2.35
C GLN A 42 -10.49 -17.13 2.09
N PRO A 43 -10.34 -15.94 2.71
CA PRO A 43 -11.30 -14.83 2.51
C PRO A 43 -11.23 -14.19 1.11
N LEU A 44 -10.25 -14.53 0.29
CA LEU A 44 -10.15 -14.17 -1.13
C LEU A 44 -9.75 -15.41 -1.91
N CYS A 45 -10.63 -15.92 -2.78
CA CYS A 45 -10.34 -17.11 -3.60
C CYS A 45 -9.50 -16.74 -4.83
N GLY A 46 -8.68 -17.71 -5.29
CA GLY A 46 -7.80 -17.51 -6.45
C GLY A 46 -8.53 -17.09 -7.73
N VAL A 47 -9.73 -17.64 -7.98
CA VAL A 47 -10.57 -17.28 -9.13
C VAL A 47 -10.95 -15.81 -9.11
N CYS A 48 -11.40 -15.29 -7.96
CA CYS A 48 -11.74 -13.88 -7.82
C CYS A 48 -10.51 -12.97 -7.93
N VAL A 49 -9.39 -13.37 -7.32
CA VAL A 49 -8.13 -12.63 -7.46
C VAL A 49 -7.75 -12.54 -8.94
N GLN A 50 -7.70 -13.67 -9.66
CA GLN A 50 -7.36 -13.69 -11.08
C GLN A 50 -8.33 -12.85 -11.94
N ARG A 51 -9.62 -12.87 -11.62
CA ARG A 51 -10.63 -12.10 -12.35
C ARG A 51 -10.49 -10.59 -12.15
N TRP A 52 -10.17 -10.14 -10.94
CA TRP A 52 -10.26 -8.75 -10.55
C TRP A 52 -8.90 -8.05 -10.36
N GLN A 53 -7.80 -8.82 -10.21
CA GLN A 53 -6.44 -8.27 -10.23
C GLN A 53 -5.95 -8.22 -11.68
N ARG A 54 -6.27 -7.14 -12.37
CA ARG A 54 -5.80 -6.95 -13.76
C ARG A 54 -4.37 -6.46 -13.78
N PRO A 55 -3.51 -7.01 -14.67
CA PRO A 55 -2.21 -6.42 -14.94
C PRO A 55 -2.37 -5.00 -15.48
N VAL A 56 -1.73 -4.04 -14.84
CA VAL A 56 -1.81 -2.63 -15.21
C VAL A 56 -0.40 -2.06 -15.23
N THR A 57 -0.02 -1.42 -16.35
CA THR A 57 1.21 -0.63 -16.40
C THR A 57 1.02 0.63 -15.57
N ARG A 58 1.97 0.90 -14.67
CA ARG A 58 1.87 2.00 -13.71
C ARG A 58 3.08 2.92 -13.81
N CYS A 59 2.82 4.20 -13.59
CA CYS A 59 3.86 5.21 -13.43
C CYS A 59 4.91 4.74 -12.41
N ALA A 60 6.19 4.82 -12.79
CA ALA A 60 7.30 4.41 -11.93
C ALA A 60 7.40 5.24 -10.64
N ARG A 61 6.91 6.48 -10.66
CA ARG A 61 6.93 7.39 -9.52
C ARG A 61 5.70 7.25 -8.62
N CYS A 62 4.49 7.45 -9.14
CA CYS A 62 3.28 7.54 -8.32
C CYS A 62 2.31 6.36 -8.44
N ALA A 63 2.67 5.32 -9.19
CA ALA A 63 1.88 4.11 -9.44
C ALA A 63 0.49 4.35 -10.07
N ILE A 64 0.21 5.52 -10.64
CA ILE A 64 -1.03 5.73 -11.41
C ILE A 64 -1.02 4.83 -12.64
N ALA A 65 -2.19 4.30 -13.04
CA ALA A 65 -2.33 3.50 -14.24
C ALA A 65 -2.00 4.33 -15.50
N LEU A 66 -1.19 3.77 -16.40
CA LEU A 66 -0.80 4.39 -17.67
C LEU A 66 -1.55 3.73 -18.83
N PRO A 67 -1.94 4.50 -19.86
CA PRO A 67 -2.68 3.98 -20.99
C PRO A 67 -1.83 3.07 -21.92
N GLN A 68 -0.52 3.25 -21.92
CA GLN A 68 0.40 2.48 -22.75
C GLN A 68 1.38 1.65 -21.92
N PRO A 69 1.72 0.41 -22.35
CA PRO A 69 2.63 -0.47 -21.62
C PRO A 69 4.09 -0.09 -21.91
N THR A 70 4.57 0.99 -21.31
CA THR A 70 5.99 1.39 -21.34
C THR A 70 6.65 1.07 -20.00
N ARG A 71 7.76 0.35 -20.03
CA ARG A 71 8.53 0.02 -18.84
C ARG A 71 9.17 1.29 -18.30
N ASP A 72 9.07 1.50 -16.98
CA ASP A 72 9.63 2.67 -16.27
C ASP A 72 9.06 4.04 -16.71
N ALA A 73 7.94 4.05 -17.43
CA ALA A 73 7.28 5.28 -17.82
C ALA A 73 6.84 6.10 -16.59
N VAL A 74 6.98 7.39 -16.72
CA VAL A 74 6.53 8.40 -15.76
C VAL A 74 5.27 9.07 -16.33
N CYS A 75 4.29 9.39 -15.49
CA CYS A 75 3.11 10.12 -15.94
C CYS A 75 3.41 11.63 -16.02
N PRO A 76 2.72 12.41 -16.88
CA PRO A 76 2.98 13.84 -17.03
C PRO A 76 3.00 14.62 -15.72
N ALA A 77 2.07 14.32 -14.81
CA ALA A 77 2.05 14.99 -13.52
C ALA A 77 3.31 14.74 -12.66
N CYS A 78 3.99 13.61 -12.84
CA CYS A 78 5.25 13.33 -12.14
C CYS A 78 6.48 13.81 -12.92
N GLU A 79 6.38 14.09 -14.21
CA GLU A 79 7.39 14.81 -14.98
C GLU A 79 7.44 16.26 -14.53
N ASP A 80 6.27 16.90 -14.38
CA ASP A 80 6.15 18.28 -13.91
C ASP A 80 6.51 18.42 -12.43
N HIS A 81 5.96 17.54 -11.57
CA HIS A 81 6.13 17.60 -10.12
C HIS A 81 6.34 16.20 -9.54
N SER A 82 7.60 15.86 -9.33
CA SER A 82 7.96 14.58 -8.71
C SER A 82 7.50 14.51 -7.25
N PRO A 83 6.98 13.36 -6.79
CA PRO A 83 6.70 13.16 -5.38
C PRO A 83 7.98 13.12 -4.53
N GLU A 84 7.85 13.33 -3.22
CA GLU A 84 8.95 13.25 -2.24
C GLU A 84 9.51 11.83 -2.08
N PHE A 85 8.72 10.81 -2.36
CA PHE A 85 9.19 9.43 -2.41
C PHE A 85 9.76 9.07 -3.79
N ASP A 86 10.74 8.18 -3.85
CA ASP A 86 11.44 7.83 -5.10
C ASP A 86 10.57 7.05 -6.06
N ARG A 87 9.72 6.17 -5.55
CA ARG A 87 8.82 5.32 -6.32
C ARG A 87 7.61 4.89 -5.51
N ALA A 88 6.53 4.54 -6.20
CA ALA A 88 5.40 3.85 -5.62
C ALA A 88 5.11 2.54 -6.33
N ILE A 89 4.70 1.52 -5.58
CA ILE A 89 4.22 0.24 -6.08
C ILE A 89 2.82 0.01 -5.51
N ALA A 90 1.86 -0.20 -6.41
CA ALA A 90 0.47 -0.50 -6.05
C ALA A 90 0.06 -1.84 -6.65
N ALA A 91 -0.61 -2.67 -5.84
CA ALA A 91 -1.10 -3.97 -6.28
C ALA A 91 -2.38 -3.87 -7.11
N LEU A 92 -3.25 -2.90 -6.80
CA LEU A 92 -4.62 -2.80 -7.29
C LEU A 92 -4.97 -1.35 -7.67
N ASP A 93 -6.07 -1.19 -8.40
CA ASP A 93 -6.77 0.09 -8.50
C ASP A 93 -7.82 0.20 -7.39
N TYR A 94 -7.98 1.41 -6.81
CA TYR A 94 -8.97 1.67 -5.76
C TYR A 94 -10.36 1.86 -6.37
N GLU A 95 -10.87 0.77 -6.95
CA GLU A 95 -12.20 0.65 -7.57
C GLU A 95 -12.89 -0.62 -7.05
N ASP A 96 -14.20 -0.73 -7.24
CA ASP A 96 -14.89 -1.96 -6.87
C ASP A 96 -14.46 -3.13 -7.78
N PRO A 97 -14.35 -4.32 -7.21
CA PRO A 97 -14.75 -4.72 -5.86
C PRO A 97 -13.68 -4.49 -4.77
N TRP A 98 -12.47 -4.06 -5.12
CA TRP A 98 -11.35 -3.90 -4.16
C TRP A 98 -11.60 -2.79 -3.14
N ARG A 99 -12.31 -1.72 -3.53
CA ARG A 99 -12.72 -0.66 -2.61
C ARG A 99 -13.51 -1.23 -1.43
N SER A 100 -14.47 -2.11 -1.70
CA SER A 100 -15.30 -2.78 -0.68
C SER A 100 -14.46 -3.69 0.23
N VAL A 101 -13.52 -4.47 -0.33
CA VAL A 101 -12.59 -5.33 0.45
C VAL A 101 -11.69 -4.49 1.36
N LEU A 102 -11.11 -3.40 0.84
CA LEU A 102 -10.25 -2.51 1.61
C LEU A 102 -11.03 -1.74 2.69
N SER A 103 -12.29 -1.38 2.43
CA SER A 103 -13.17 -0.79 3.45
C SER A 103 -13.40 -1.75 4.61
N ARG A 104 -13.67 -3.03 4.33
CA ARG A 104 -13.79 -4.07 5.37
C ARG A 104 -12.51 -4.24 6.16
N PHE A 105 -11.36 -4.26 5.48
CA PHE A 105 -10.06 -4.34 6.13
C PHE A 105 -9.75 -3.14 7.03
N LYS A 106 -10.29 -1.95 6.71
CA LYS A 106 -10.13 -0.74 7.52
C LYS A 106 -11.08 -0.66 8.72
N PHE A 107 -12.32 -1.14 8.59
CA PHE A 107 -13.40 -0.75 9.50
C PHE A 107 -14.21 -1.91 10.11
N GLN A 108 -13.98 -3.15 9.69
CA GLN A 108 -14.81 -4.30 10.13
C GLN A 108 -13.98 -5.41 10.79
N GLU A 109 -12.89 -5.06 11.47
CA GLU A 109 -12.00 -6.02 12.16
C GLU A 109 -11.52 -7.21 11.31
N ALA A 110 -11.56 -7.06 9.98
CA ALA A 110 -11.23 -8.12 9.04
C ALA A 110 -9.70 -8.34 8.93
N THR A 111 -9.04 -8.53 10.07
CA THR A 111 -7.57 -8.72 10.18
C THR A 111 -7.08 -9.93 9.40
N ALA A 112 -7.94 -10.95 9.20
CA ALA A 112 -7.65 -12.11 8.36
C ALA A 112 -7.33 -11.76 6.90
N LEU A 113 -7.73 -10.57 6.43
CA LEU A 113 -7.40 -10.07 5.09
C LEU A 113 -5.94 -9.64 4.95
N ALA A 114 -5.20 -9.42 6.04
CA ALA A 114 -3.81 -8.96 5.97
C ALA A 114 -2.91 -9.90 5.15
N ALA A 115 -3.05 -11.21 5.32
CA ALA A 115 -2.22 -12.19 4.61
C ALA A 115 -2.52 -12.28 3.10
N PRO A 116 -3.78 -12.43 2.64
CA PRO A 116 -4.09 -12.44 1.21
C PRO A 116 -3.81 -11.09 0.54
N LEU A 117 -4.09 -9.96 1.18
CA LEU A 117 -3.77 -8.63 0.64
C LEU A 117 -2.25 -8.41 0.52
N ALA A 118 -1.47 -8.85 1.51
CA ALA A 118 -0.01 -8.81 1.41
C ALA A 118 0.51 -9.69 0.26
N THR A 119 -0.15 -10.81 -0.07
CA THR A 119 0.20 -11.64 -1.24
C THR A 119 0.05 -10.85 -2.53
N LEU A 120 -1.04 -10.10 -2.71
CA LEU A 120 -1.25 -9.27 -3.90
C LEU A 120 -0.16 -8.18 -4.01
N LEU A 121 0.22 -7.59 -2.89
CA LEU A 121 1.29 -6.58 -2.89
C LEU A 121 2.66 -7.19 -3.19
N LEU A 122 2.96 -8.38 -2.66
CA LEU A 122 4.19 -9.10 -2.99
C LEU A 122 4.31 -9.45 -4.48
N GLN A 123 3.22 -9.84 -5.12
CA GLN A 123 3.18 -10.06 -6.57
C GLN A 123 3.52 -8.77 -7.34
N ALA A 124 3.00 -7.62 -6.92
CA ALA A 124 3.35 -6.34 -7.54
C ALA A 124 4.83 -5.96 -7.29
N LEU A 125 5.35 -6.21 -6.09
CA LEU A 125 6.74 -5.95 -5.71
C LEU A 125 7.71 -6.82 -6.51
N SER A 126 7.39 -8.08 -6.78
CA SER A 126 8.24 -9.00 -7.56
C SER A 126 8.45 -8.55 -9.01
N GLN A 127 7.55 -7.74 -9.57
CA GLN A 127 7.67 -7.18 -10.91
C GLN A 127 8.66 -5.99 -10.98
N ARG A 128 8.99 -5.39 -9.83
CA ARG A 128 9.88 -4.23 -9.71
C ARG A 128 10.81 -4.36 -8.52
N PRO A 129 11.74 -5.34 -8.54
CA PRO A 129 12.63 -5.58 -7.42
C PRO A 129 13.53 -4.36 -7.18
N HIS A 130 13.73 -4.02 -5.92
CA HIS A 130 14.61 -2.95 -5.49
C HIS A 130 15.06 -3.18 -4.04
N ARG A 131 16.15 -2.54 -3.66
CA ARG A 131 16.69 -2.67 -2.31
C ARG A 131 15.78 -2.01 -1.29
N VAL A 132 15.50 -2.71 -0.20
CA VAL A 132 14.82 -2.20 1.00
C VAL A 132 15.50 -2.79 2.23
N ASP A 133 15.83 -1.94 3.18
CA ASP A 133 16.52 -2.31 4.42
C ASP A 133 15.57 -2.31 5.63
N LEU A 134 14.43 -1.60 5.53
CA LEU A 134 13.44 -1.48 6.60
C LEU A 134 12.05 -1.19 6.04
N ILE A 135 11.04 -1.86 6.59
CA ILE A 135 9.62 -1.63 6.28
C ILE A 135 8.99 -0.81 7.42
N VAL A 136 8.34 0.30 7.08
CA VAL A 136 7.72 1.22 8.03
C VAL A 136 6.24 1.39 7.66
N PRO A 137 5.29 1.05 8.53
CA PRO A 137 3.87 1.31 8.28
C PRO A 137 3.55 2.79 8.49
N VAL A 138 2.64 3.36 7.71
CA VAL A 138 2.06 4.67 8.00
C VAL A 138 1.30 4.60 9.33
N PRO A 139 1.64 5.43 10.32
CA PRO A 139 0.99 5.39 11.61
C PRO A 139 -0.40 6.04 11.56
N LEU A 140 -1.34 5.46 12.32
CA LEU A 140 -2.63 6.08 12.59
C LEU A 140 -2.49 7.13 13.70
N SER A 141 -3.38 8.12 13.72
CA SER A 141 -3.54 8.96 14.90
C SER A 141 -4.05 8.12 16.08
N ARG A 142 -3.77 8.55 17.31
CA ARG A 142 -4.21 7.86 18.53
C ARG A 142 -5.73 7.64 18.54
N THR A 143 -6.50 8.65 18.15
CA THR A 143 -7.96 8.56 18.04
C THR A 143 -8.38 7.47 17.07
N ARG A 144 -7.82 7.45 15.85
CA ARG A 144 -8.15 6.42 14.85
C ARG A 144 -7.70 5.02 15.27
N LEU A 145 -6.59 4.91 15.98
CA LEU A 145 -6.13 3.63 16.51
C LEU A 145 -7.06 3.13 17.61
N SER A 146 -7.54 4.02 18.50
CA SER A 146 -8.52 3.69 19.54
C SER A 146 -9.88 3.28 18.94
N GLU A 147 -10.36 4.01 17.94
CA GLU A 147 -11.62 3.70 17.24
C GLU A 147 -11.57 2.36 16.49
N ARG A 148 -10.43 2.05 15.88
CA ARG A 148 -10.25 0.89 14.99
C ARG A 148 -9.74 -0.36 15.69
N GLY A 149 -9.06 -0.19 16.84
CA GLY A 149 -8.44 -1.26 17.61
C GLY A 149 -7.13 -1.80 17.03
N TYR A 150 -6.80 -1.48 15.77
CA TYR A 150 -5.58 -1.94 15.10
C TYR A 150 -5.13 -0.97 13.99
N ASN A 151 -3.85 -1.08 13.61
CA ASN A 151 -3.32 -0.41 12.43
C ASN A 151 -3.20 -1.41 11.27
N GLN A 152 -4.01 -1.24 10.22
CA GLN A 152 -4.03 -2.12 9.05
C GLN A 152 -2.69 -2.13 8.30
N THR A 153 -1.99 -0.99 8.24
CA THR A 153 -0.69 -0.90 7.56
C THR A 153 0.39 -1.64 8.34
N TRP A 154 0.28 -1.71 9.67
CA TRP A 154 1.16 -2.54 10.50
C TRP A 154 0.91 -4.03 10.25
N LEU A 155 -0.34 -4.48 10.17
CA LEU A 155 -0.65 -5.88 9.85
C LEU A 155 -0.07 -6.28 8.48
N LEU A 156 -0.16 -5.39 7.48
CA LEU A 156 0.47 -5.61 6.17
C LEU A 156 2.00 -5.66 6.28
N ALA A 157 2.61 -4.68 6.95
CA ALA A 157 4.06 -4.59 7.12
C ALA A 157 4.62 -5.87 7.79
N GLN A 158 3.92 -6.42 8.79
CA GLN A 158 4.29 -7.68 9.42
C GLN A 158 4.23 -8.88 8.46
N GLN A 159 3.21 -8.94 7.58
CA GLN A 159 3.10 -10.01 6.58
C GLN A 159 4.22 -9.91 5.52
N LEU A 160 4.50 -8.69 5.06
CA LEU A 160 5.57 -8.41 4.10
C LEU A 160 6.94 -8.73 4.70
N SER A 161 7.20 -8.29 5.92
CA SER A 161 8.45 -8.54 6.66
C SER A 161 8.77 -10.03 6.73
N ARG A 162 7.81 -10.86 7.14
CA ARG A 162 8.00 -12.32 7.26
C ARG A 162 8.31 -12.99 5.93
N ARG A 163 7.73 -12.50 4.82
CA ARG A 163 7.87 -13.14 3.50
C ARG A 163 9.07 -12.62 2.71
N LEU A 164 9.50 -11.39 2.98
CA LEU A 164 10.67 -10.78 2.33
C LEU A 164 11.95 -10.95 3.13
N GLY A 165 11.87 -11.39 4.40
CA GLY A 165 13.02 -11.43 5.30
C GLY A 165 13.56 -10.03 5.65
N CYS A 166 12.78 -8.97 5.42
CA CYS A 166 13.15 -7.59 5.69
C CYS A 166 12.49 -7.13 7.00
N PRO A 167 13.22 -6.52 7.95
CA PRO A 167 12.65 -6.10 9.21
C PRO A 167 11.56 -5.04 9.04
N ALA A 168 10.51 -5.11 9.87
CA ALA A 168 9.47 -4.08 9.95
C ALA A 168 9.45 -3.44 11.34
N ARG A 169 9.32 -2.11 11.40
CA ARG A 169 9.24 -1.34 12.64
C ARG A 169 8.12 -0.31 12.58
N HIS A 170 7.27 -0.27 13.59
CA HIS A 170 6.15 0.67 13.73
C HIS A 170 6.48 1.86 14.64
N ASP A 171 7.57 1.79 15.35
CA ASP A 171 8.02 2.75 16.37
C ASP A 171 9.02 3.81 15.84
N VAL A 172 9.39 3.72 14.55
CA VAL A 172 10.32 4.66 13.91
C VAL A 172 9.66 5.90 13.32
N LEU A 173 8.34 5.88 13.18
CA LEU A 173 7.56 7.01 12.70
C LEU A 173 6.30 7.15 13.54
N GLN A 174 6.01 8.36 13.99
CA GLN A 174 4.85 8.69 14.81
C GLN A 174 3.99 9.74 14.12
N ARG A 175 2.66 9.68 14.33
CA ARG A 175 1.76 10.73 13.91
C ARG A 175 1.48 11.64 15.11
N THR A 176 1.92 12.88 15.03
CA THR A 176 1.86 13.87 16.12
C THR A 176 0.56 14.65 16.13
N ARG A 177 -0.06 14.88 14.95
CA ARG A 177 -1.30 15.64 14.83
C ARG A 177 -2.49 14.76 14.46
N HIS A 178 -3.62 15.02 15.12
CA HIS A 178 -4.90 14.47 14.70
C HIS A 178 -5.43 15.33 13.54
N THR A 179 -5.42 14.78 12.34
CA THR A 179 -6.11 15.42 11.20
C THR A 179 -7.52 14.87 11.13
N GLU A 180 -8.53 15.75 11.10
CA GLU A 180 -9.93 15.39 10.93
C GLU A 180 -10.19 14.52 9.70
N ARG A 181 -11.41 13.98 9.56
CA ARG A 181 -11.75 13.15 8.40
C ARG A 181 -11.53 13.94 7.10
N LEU A 182 -10.46 13.61 6.39
CA LEU A 182 -10.05 14.22 5.12
C LEU A 182 -11.03 13.96 3.95
N MET A 183 -12.12 13.23 4.19
CA MET A 183 -13.06 12.82 3.13
C MET A 183 -13.91 13.97 2.58
N SER A 184 -14.10 15.05 3.35
CA SER A 184 -14.87 16.23 2.97
C SER A 184 -14.03 17.42 2.48
N LEU A 185 -12.70 17.31 2.53
CA LEU A 185 -11.79 18.39 2.15
C LEU A 185 -11.32 18.24 0.71
N ASP A 186 -11.08 19.39 0.05
CA ASP A 186 -10.39 19.42 -1.24
C ASP A 186 -8.91 18.99 -1.13
N ALA A 187 -8.21 18.92 -2.27
CA ALA A 187 -6.84 18.42 -2.31
C ALA A 187 -5.85 19.38 -1.61
N GLU A 188 -6.12 20.67 -1.61
CA GLU A 188 -5.26 21.71 -1.04
C GLU A 188 -5.38 21.74 0.49
N ALA A 189 -6.61 21.74 1.02
CA ALA A 189 -6.87 21.65 2.45
C ALA A 189 -6.34 20.32 3.05
N ARG A 190 -6.37 19.22 2.28
CA ARG A 190 -5.73 17.96 2.69
C ARG A 190 -4.23 18.09 2.82
N ARG A 191 -3.56 18.78 1.90
CA ARG A 191 -2.10 19.00 1.97
C ARG A 191 -1.76 19.85 3.20
N ALA A 192 -2.46 20.95 3.43
CA ALA A 192 -2.21 21.84 4.57
C ALA A 192 -2.36 21.14 5.92
N GLN A 193 -3.32 20.22 6.07
CA GLN A 193 -3.52 19.47 7.32
C GLN A 193 -2.48 18.38 7.58
N ILE A 194 -1.74 17.94 6.57
CA ILE A 194 -0.78 16.84 6.69
C ILE A 194 0.64 17.37 6.96
N ILE A 195 0.91 18.64 6.68
CA ILE A 195 2.21 19.27 6.96
C ILE A 195 2.53 19.14 8.46
N ASP A 196 3.74 18.68 8.78
CA ASP A 196 4.23 18.43 10.15
C ASP A 196 3.35 17.43 10.96
N ALA A 197 2.62 16.56 10.28
CA ALA A 197 1.77 15.58 10.96
C ALA A 197 2.55 14.34 11.44
N PHE A 198 3.80 14.18 11.03
CA PHE A 198 4.65 13.04 11.38
C PHE A 198 5.96 13.49 12.00
N ASP A 199 6.52 12.62 12.85
CA ASP A 199 7.80 12.84 13.50
C ASP A 199 8.56 11.51 13.64
N VAL A 200 9.90 11.63 13.71
CA VAL A 200 10.82 10.51 13.96
C VAL A 200 11.42 10.68 15.35
N PRO A 201 11.09 9.80 16.30
CA PRO A 201 11.70 9.83 17.62
C PRO A 201 13.23 9.75 17.52
N SER A 202 13.96 10.51 18.36
CA SER A 202 15.43 10.55 18.34
C SER A 202 16.06 9.15 18.48
N ALA A 203 15.46 8.28 19.29
CA ALA A 203 15.87 6.88 19.45
C ALA A 203 15.74 6.05 18.17
N ALA A 204 14.92 6.47 17.19
CA ALA A 204 14.72 5.78 15.94
C ALA A 204 15.72 6.20 14.85
N LEU A 205 16.40 7.33 14.97
CA LEU A 205 17.34 7.85 13.97
C LEU A 205 18.41 6.83 13.52
N PRO A 206 19.04 6.02 14.41
CA PRO A 206 20.02 5.01 13.98
C PRO A 206 19.44 3.95 13.05
N HIS A 207 18.12 3.71 13.10
CA HIS A 207 17.45 2.73 12.25
C HIS A 207 17.10 3.27 10.86
N LEU A 208 17.20 4.58 10.62
CA LEU A 208 16.84 5.24 9.37
C LEU A 208 18.04 5.71 8.57
N ARG A 209 19.12 6.13 9.23
CA ARG A 209 20.28 6.71 8.56
C ARG A 209 20.87 5.77 7.52
N ARG A 210 21.04 6.31 6.30
CA ARG A 210 21.58 5.63 5.10
C ARG A 210 20.85 4.36 4.71
N ARG A 211 19.57 4.18 5.10
CA ARG A 211 18.76 3.02 4.74
C ARG A 211 17.78 3.33 3.63
N HIS A 212 17.44 2.30 2.89
CA HIS A 212 16.35 2.30 1.91
C HIS A 212 15.07 1.86 2.61
N ILE A 213 14.12 2.77 2.73
CA ILE A 213 12.90 2.57 3.52
C ILE A 213 11.72 2.25 2.60
N ALA A 214 10.96 1.21 2.92
CA ALA A 214 9.65 0.97 2.33
C ALA A 214 8.56 1.46 3.29
N VAL A 215 7.77 2.42 2.87
CA VAL A 215 6.60 2.91 3.61
C VAL A 215 5.37 2.16 3.12
N VAL A 216 4.67 1.48 4.04
CA VAL A 216 3.46 0.71 3.73
C VAL A 216 2.22 1.51 4.07
N ASP A 217 1.33 1.69 3.08
CA ASP A 217 0.00 2.27 3.26
C ASP A 217 -1.06 1.41 2.56
N ASP A 218 -2.33 1.65 2.83
CA ASP A 218 -3.42 0.91 2.19
C ASP A 218 -3.84 1.53 0.85
N VAL A 219 -4.00 2.85 0.76
CA VAL A 219 -4.48 3.54 -0.46
C VAL A 219 -3.69 4.81 -0.73
N LEU A 220 -3.06 4.88 -1.88
CA LEU A 220 -2.45 6.09 -2.41
C LEU A 220 -3.50 6.87 -3.22
N THR A 221 -3.99 7.97 -2.65
CA THR A 221 -4.93 8.89 -3.29
C THR A 221 -4.19 10.06 -3.98
N THR A 222 -4.05 11.18 -3.33
CA THR A 222 -3.28 12.34 -3.83
C THR A 222 -1.78 12.22 -3.60
N GLY A 223 -1.36 11.34 -2.70
CA GLY A 223 0.03 11.19 -2.27
C GLY A 223 0.45 12.10 -1.10
N ALA A 224 -0.43 12.99 -0.63
CA ALA A 224 -0.07 13.95 0.42
C ALA A 224 0.51 13.29 1.67
N THR A 225 -0.12 12.23 2.18
CA THR A 225 0.38 11.48 3.35
C THR A 225 1.75 10.87 3.11
N LEU A 226 1.94 10.21 1.96
CA LEU A 226 3.20 9.54 1.64
C LEU A 226 4.32 10.53 1.32
N ASN A 227 4.01 11.68 0.73
CA ASN A 227 4.98 12.77 0.54
C ASN A 227 5.47 13.30 1.88
N GLU A 228 4.56 13.61 2.81
CA GLU A 228 4.96 14.09 4.14
C GLU A 228 5.77 13.05 4.92
N VAL A 229 5.35 11.78 4.88
CA VAL A 229 6.12 10.69 5.47
C VAL A 229 7.51 10.56 4.83
N ALA A 230 7.61 10.67 3.50
CA ALA A 230 8.88 10.58 2.80
C ALA A 230 9.79 11.77 3.15
N HIS A 231 9.24 12.98 3.20
CA HIS A 231 9.95 14.18 3.64
C HIS A 231 10.52 13.99 5.05
N THR A 232 9.69 13.59 6.01
CA THR A 232 10.08 13.34 7.41
C THR A 232 11.18 12.28 7.53
N LEU A 233 11.07 11.16 6.80
CA LEU A 233 12.07 10.09 6.82
C LEU A 233 13.39 10.52 6.16
N ARG A 234 13.36 11.32 5.10
CA ARG A 234 14.56 11.88 4.47
C ARG A 234 15.27 12.88 5.39
N ALA A 235 14.53 13.77 6.04
CA ALA A 235 15.06 14.67 7.05
C ALA A 235 15.74 13.90 8.20
N ALA A 236 15.24 12.71 8.54
CA ALA A 236 15.83 11.79 9.52
C ALA A 236 17.05 11.00 8.97
N GLY A 237 17.43 11.19 7.70
CA GLY A 237 18.64 10.61 7.09
C GLY A 237 18.41 9.32 6.28
N ALA A 238 17.18 8.99 5.89
CA ALA A 238 16.91 7.88 4.95
C ALA A 238 17.54 8.14 3.57
N SER A 239 18.18 7.14 2.97
CA SER A 239 18.79 7.25 1.63
C SER A 239 17.75 7.26 0.51
N SER A 240 16.69 6.47 0.66
CA SER A 240 15.56 6.46 -0.27
C SER A 240 14.29 6.03 0.44
N VAL A 241 13.14 6.46 -0.12
CA VAL A 241 11.82 6.10 0.39
C VAL A 241 10.97 5.56 -0.75
N SER A 242 10.51 4.31 -0.62
CA SER A 242 9.58 3.67 -1.55
C SER A 242 8.21 3.55 -0.92
N ALA A 243 7.16 3.93 -1.63
CA ALA A 243 5.78 3.77 -1.18
C ALA A 243 5.21 2.43 -1.66
N TRP A 244 4.79 1.56 -0.76
CA TRP A 244 4.17 0.27 -1.02
C TRP A 244 2.70 0.31 -0.60
N VAL A 245 1.79 0.26 -1.56
CA VAL A 245 0.35 0.43 -1.28
C VAL A 245 -0.48 -0.71 -1.86
N LEU A 246 -1.57 -1.04 -1.19
CA LEU A 246 -2.50 -2.03 -1.73
C LEU A 246 -3.20 -1.50 -2.96
N ALA A 247 -3.67 -0.26 -2.92
CA ALA A 247 -4.40 0.29 -4.05
C ALA A 247 -4.00 1.74 -4.39
N ARG A 248 -4.12 2.08 -5.67
CA ARG A 248 -3.95 3.43 -6.21
C ARG A 248 -5.30 3.95 -6.70
N THR A 249 -5.69 5.14 -6.29
CA THR A 249 -6.86 5.81 -6.86
C THR A 249 -6.58 6.14 -8.33
N PRO A 250 -7.46 5.75 -9.27
CA PRO A 250 -7.30 6.07 -10.68
C PRO A 250 -7.24 7.59 -10.94
N ALA A 251 -6.66 7.96 -12.07
CA ALA A 251 -6.69 9.34 -12.52
C ALA A 251 -8.13 9.82 -12.76
N PRO A 252 -8.44 11.10 -12.49
CA PRO A 252 -9.73 11.69 -12.87
C PRO A 252 -10.03 11.49 -14.36
N PRO A 253 -11.32 11.35 -14.75
CA PRO A 253 -11.71 11.07 -16.15
C PRO A 253 -11.15 12.07 -17.17
N ASP A 254 -11.07 13.35 -16.82
CA ASP A 254 -10.57 14.42 -17.70
C ASP A 254 -9.09 14.32 -18.02
N SER A 255 -8.28 13.81 -17.11
CA SER A 255 -6.85 13.58 -17.36
C SER A 255 -6.62 12.38 -18.31
N ARG A 256 -7.55 11.42 -18.34
CA ARG A 256 -7.52 10.29 -19.28
C ARG A 256 -7.83 10.73 -20.71
N ARG A 257 -8.73 11.71 -20.92
CA ARG A 257 -9.08 12.25 -22.24
C ARG A 257 -7.91 13.05 -22.85
N ARG A 258 -7.20 13.86 -22.05
CA ARG A 258 -6.04 14.63 -22.53
C ARG A 258 -4.86 13.73 -22.96
N ALA A 259 -4.63 12.60 -22.29
CA ALA A 259 -3.59 11.65 -22.68
C ALA A 259 -3.90 10.91 -24.00
N GLN A 260 -5.20 10.73 -24.33
CA GLN A 260 -5.61 10.10 -25.60
C GLN A 260 -5.63 11.06 -26.77
N SER A 261 -5.88 12.35 -26.56
CA SER A 261 -5.88 13.39 -27.60
C SER A 261 -4.48 13.88 -27.99
N GLY A 262 -3.49 13.71 -27.10
CA GLY A 262 -2.10 14.08 -27.40
C GLY A 262 -1.34 13.11 -28.32
N ALA A 263 -1.83 11.89 -28.52
CA ALA A 263 -1.20 10.90 -29.38
C ALA A 263 -1.54 11.05 -30.87
N GLY A 264 -2.45 11.98 -31.23
CA GLY A 264 -2.97 12.15 -32.61
C GLY A 264 -2.38 13.31 -33.41
N VAL A 265 -1.47 14.11 -32.89
CA VAL A 265 -1.04 15.36 -33.55
C VAL A 265 0.35 15.30 -34.19
N SER A 266 1.08 14.18 -34.09
CA SER A 266 2.46 14.08 -34.59
C SER A 266 2.63 13.55 -36.03
N GLU A 267 1.55 13.24 -36.77
CA GLU A 267 1.68 12.62 -38.12
C GLU A 267 1.28 13.50 -39.31
N VAL A 268 0.94 14.78 -39.14
CA VAL A 268 0.46 15.62 -40.26
C VAL A 268 1.42 16.70 -40.71
N VAL A 269 2.64 16.82 -40.22
CA VAL A 269 3.56 17.93 -40.64
C VAL A 269 4.64 17.49 -41.62
N HIS A 270 4.64 16.29 -42.17
CA HIS A 270 5.70 15.84 -43.11
C HIS A 270 5.28 15.66 -44.57
N SER A 271 4.17 16.25 -45.02
CA SER A 271 3.72 16.07 -46.43
C SER A 271 3.54 17.34 -47.27
N LEU A 272 3.98 18.51 -46.84
CA LEU A 272 3.84 19.76 -47.62
C LEU A 272 5.19 20.51 -47.83
N SER A 273 6.23 19.83 -48.23
CA SER A 273 7.42 20.50 -48.73
C SER A 273 8.07 19.72 -49.88
N LYS A 274 7.32 19.53 -50.96
CA LYS A 274 7.88 19.25 -52.32
C LYS A 274 6.78 19.49 -53.34
N ARG A 275 6.59 20.73 -53.78
CA ARG A 275 6.24 21.12 -55.15
C ARG A 275 6.72 22.54 -55.41
#